data_50998047c2283847684d0852845021af
#
_entry.id   50998047c2283847684d0852845021af
#
_cell.length_a   1.000
_cell.length_b   1.000
_cell.length_c   1.000
_cell.angle_alpha   90.00
_cell.angle_beta   90.00
_cell.angle_gamma   90.00
#
_symmetry.space_group_name_H-M   'P 1'
#
loop_
_entity.id
_entity.type
_entity.pdbx_description
1 polymer ?
#
loop_
_entity_poly.entity_id
_entity_poly.type
_entity_poly.pdbx_seq_one_letter_code
_entity_poly.pdbx_strand_id
1 'polypeptide(L)'
;MIYTEKVRKELDAILKAFENYIDGQNYFDIVYSKKIGYVWIVVDEPGAAGAEQLDTPESMLDNLFNDIINDVVAPRSTTHLNETRSMTESEEAECRRRITAILETIQGGGAEYLEYLDEYIQDYQERYAGDGGSC
;
A
#
# COMPACT_ATOMS: atom_id res chain seq x y z
N MET A 1 16.80 19.60 -2.82
CA MET A 1 15.92 18.77 -1.99
C MET A 1 15.06 17.88 -2.86
N ILE A 2 14.98 16.63 -2.51
CA ILE A 2 14.22 15.66 -3.30
C ILE A 2 12.73 15.92 -3.23
N TYR A 3 12.25 16.23 -2.04
CA TYR A 3 10.85 16.56 -1.81
C TYR A 3 10.71 18.01 -1.38
N THR A 4 9.55 18.61 -1.67
CA THR A 4 9.17 19.84 -1.00
C THR A 4 8.94 19.53 0.47
N GLU A 5 8.98 20.56 1.31
CA GLU A 5 8.71 20.38 2.74
C GLU A 5 7.32 19.78 2.97
N LYS A 6 6.33 20.23 2.20
CA LYS A 6 4.98 19.72 2.31
C LYS A 6 4.91 18.23 1.99
N VAL A 7 5.50 17.81 0.88
CA VAL A 7 5.49 16.40 0.47
C VAL A 7 6.22 15.54 1.49
N ARG A 8 7.36 16.04 2.01
CA ARG A 8 8.10 15.29 3.02
C ARG A 8 7.27 15.05 4.26
N LYS A 9 6.55 16.07 4.72
CA LYS A 9 5.69 15.93 5.90
C LYS A 9 4.56 14.93 5.66
N GLU A 10 3.98 14.95 4.46
CA GLU A 10 2.93 14.02 4.11
C GLU A 10 3.44 12.58 4.09
N LEU A 11 4.60 12.36 3.46
CA LEU A 11 5.21 11.03 3.44
C LEU A 11 5.57 10.55 4.84
N ASP A 12 6.12 11.42 5.66
CA ASP A 12 6.47 11.06 7.04
C ASP A 12 5.23 10.69 7.85
N ALA A 13 4.12 11.40 7.66
CA ALA A 13 2.88 11.11 8.37
C ALA A 13 2.29 9.76 7.95
N ILE A 14 2.32 9.46 6.67
CA ILE A 14 1.85 8.17 6.15
C ILE A 14 2.73 7.05 6.70
N LEU A 15 4.03 7.23 6.63
CA LEU A 15 4.97 6.22 7.10
C LEU A 15 4.77 5.93 8.58
N LYS A 16 4.57 6.96 9.37
CA LYS A 16 4.33 6.79 10.79
C LYS A 16 3.03 6.04 11.07
N ALA A 17 1.99 6.36 10.31
CA ALA A 17 0.70 5.69 10.49
C ALA A 17 0.79 4.19 10.15
N PHE A 18 1.56 3.83 9.14
CA PHE A 18 1.70 2.45 8.70
C PHE A 18 2.88 1.72 9.35
N GLU A 19 3.59 2.36 10.28
CA GLU A 19 4.81 1.83 10.88
C GLU A 19 4.62 0.41 11.44
N ASN A 20 3.58 0.19 12.21
CA ASN A 20 3.33 -1.12 12.80
C ASN A 20 3.05 -2.18 11.74
N TYR A 21 2.32 -1.80 10.71
CA TYR A 21 2.05 -2.71 9.60
C TYR A 21 3.35 -3.08 8.88
N ILE A 22 4.17 -2.08 8.57
CA ILE A 22 5.44 -2.28 7.86
C ILE A 22 6.37 -3.16 8.70
N ASP A 23 6.49 -2.86 9.98
CA ASP A 23 7.38 -3.62 10.87
C ASP A 23 6.98 -5.07 11.00
N GLY A 24 5.71 -5.37 10.79
CA GLY A 24 5.20 -6.75 10.85
C GLY A 24 5.45 -7.55 9.58
N GLN A 25 5.98 -6.93 8.52
CA GLN A 25 6.20 -7.62 7.26
C GLN A 25 7.66 -8.03 7.11
N ASN A 26 7.88 -9.22 6.55
CA ASN A 26 9.24 -9.77 6.40
C ASN A 26 9.81 -9.62 5.00
N TYR A 27 9.01 -9.19 4.05
CA TYR A 27 9.39 -9.26 2.63
C TYR A 27 9.53 -7.90 1.97
N PHE A 28 9.22 -6.83 2.67
CA PHE A 28 9.48 -5.48 2.18
C PHE A 28 9.77 -4.54 3.34
N ASP A 29 10.37 -3.42 3.00
CA ASP A 29 10.61 -2.34 3.94
C ASP A 29 10.57 -1.02 3.17
N ILE A 30 10.42 0.07 3.88
CA ILE A 30 10.52 1.41 3.31
C ILE A 30 11.68 2.09 4.02
N VAL A 31 12.68 2.48 3.24
CA VAL A 31 13.90 3.10 3.76
C VAL A 31 14.07 4.48 3.17
N TYR A 32 14.80 5.34 3.85
CA TYR A 32 15.07 6.68 3.38
C TYR A 32 16.51 6.79 2.88
N SER A 33 16.64 7.20 1.62
CA SER A 33 17.93 7.49 1.01
C SER A 33 18.11 9.00 0.95
N LYS A 34 19.25 9.49 1.41
CA LYS A 34 19.56 10.91 1.34
C LYS A 34 19.60 11.42 -0.10
N LYS A 35 19.78 10.51 -1.07
CA LYS A 35 19.93 10.89 -2.47
C LYS A 35 18.62 10.85 -3.25
N ILE A 36 17.75 9.90 -2.95
CA ILE A 36 16.53 9.68 -3.74
C ILE A 36 15.26 9.65 -2.93
N GLY A 37 15.33 9.87 -1.61
CA GLY A 37 14.15 9.90 -0.76
C GLY A 37 13.71 8.53 -0.30
N TYR A 38 12.42 8.36 -0.07
CA TYR A 38 11.88 7.08 0.39
C TYR A 38 11.88 6.06 -0.73
N VAL A 39 12.26 4.83 -0.38
CA VAL A 39 12.37 3.73 -1.32
C VAL A 39 11.69 2.52 -0.71
N TRP A 40 10.79 1.92 -1.48
CA TRP A 40 10.21 0.63 -1.16
C TRP A 40 11.20 -0.43 -1.61
N ILE A 41 11.63 -1.27 -0.68
CA ILE A 41 12.54 -2.36 -1.05
C ILE A 41 11.86 -3.69 -0.80
N VAL A 42 12.05 -4.61 -1.73
CA VAL A 42 11.59 -5.99 -1.58
C VAL A 42 12.73 -6.78 -0.96
N VAL A 43 12.45 -7.41 0.15
CA VAL A 43 13.44 -8.21 0.88
C VAL A 43 13.20 -9.68 0.54
N ASP A 44 14.23 -10.33 0.05
CA ASP A 44 14.19 -11.74 -0.29
C ASP A 44 15.49 -12.36 0.17
N GLU A 45 15.51 -13.63 0.45
CA GLU A 45 16.76 -14.27 0.80
C GLU A 45 17.61 -14.45 -0.45
N PRO A 46 18.88 -14.01 -0.41
CA PRO A 46 19.63 -13.54 0.75
C PRO A 46 19.68 -12.02 0.93
N GLY A 47 18.81 -11.25 0.33
CA GLY A 47 18.88 -9.80 0.51
C GLY A 47 17.82 -9.05 -0.26
N ALA A 48 18.12 -7.86 -0.77
CA ALA A 48 17.15 -7.04 -1.49
C ALA A 48 16.98 -7.55 -2.91
N ALA A 49 15.73 -7.75 -3.32
CA ALA A 49 15.40 -8.26 -4.64
C ALA A 49 14.91 -7.18 -5.60
N GLY A 50 14.52 -6.02 -5.10
CA GLY A 50 14.06 -4.93 -5.93
C GLY A 50 13.84 -3.67 -5.14
N ALA A 51 13.74 -2.54 -5.83
CA ALA A 51 13.55 -1.24 -5.21
C ALA A 51 12.70 -0.34 -6.09
N GLU A 52 11.86 0.45 -5.45
CA GLU A 52 11.02 1.43 -6.13
C GLU A 52 11.06 2.74 -5.36
N GLN A 53 11.37 3.82 -6.06
CA GLN A 53 11.39 5.15 -5.47
C GLN A 53 9.97 5.65 -5.25
N LEU A 54 9.71 6.20 -4.07
CA LEU A 54 8.39 6.72 -3.72
C LEU A 54 8.43 8.24 -3.82
N ASP A 55 7.89 8.78 -4.91
CA ASP A 55 8.00 10.19 -5.22
C ASP A 55 6.91 11.05 -4.59
N THR A 56 5.74 10.48 -4.35
CA THR A 56 4.57 11.23 -3.90
C THR A 56 3.85 10.48 -2.79
N PRO A 57 3.01 11.17 -2.00
CA PRO A 57 2.16 10.47 -1.04
C PRO A 57 1.31 9.38 -1.70
N GLU A 58 0.80 9.66 -2.90
CA GLU A 58 0.00 8.69 -3.63
C GLU A 58 0.80 7.43 -3.97
N SER A 59 2.05 7.58 -4.39
CA SER A 59 2.87 6.40 -4.71
C SER A 59 3.13 5.54 -3.47
N MET A 60 3.34 6.16 -2.33
CA MET A 60 3.51 5.43 -1.08
C MET A 60 2.23 4.72 -0.67
N LEU A 61 1.09 5.41 -0.75
CA LEU A 61 -0.22 4.82 -0.44
C LEU A 61 -0.57 3.69 -1.40
N ASP A 62 -0.32 3.87 -2.70
CA ASP A 62 -0.62 2.84 -3.69
C ASP A 62 0.09 1.54 -3.35
N ASN A 63 1.36 1.62 -3.00
CA ASN A 63 2.12 0.43 -2.63
C ASN A 63 1.60 -0.21 -1.36
N LEU A 64 1.28 0.59 -0.35
CA LEU A 64 0.78 0.08 0.92
C LEU A 64 -0.62 -0.52 0.77
N PHE A 65 -1.50 0.17 0.04
CA PHE A 65 -2.85 -0.34 -0.20
C PHE A 65 -2.80 -1.65 -0.96
N ASN A 66 -2.00 -1.68 -2.02
CA ASN A 66 -1.87 -2.89 -2.83
C ASN A 66 -1.35 -4.07 -2.00
N ASP A 67 -0.41 -3.81 -1.12
CA ASP A 67 0.14 -4.84 -0.28
C ASP A 67 -0.90 -5.42 0.68
N ILE A 68 -1.69 -4.55 1.30
CA ILE A 68 -2.75 -5.00 2.21
C ILE A 68 -3.82 -5.77 1.46
N ILE A 69 -4.21 -5.28 0.27
CA ILE A 69 -5.19 -5.98 -0.56
C ILE A 69 -4.69 -7.36 -0.94
N ASN A 70 -3.44 -7.47 -1.34
CA ASN A 70 -2.84 -8.76 -1.68
C ASN A 70 -2.84 -9.71 -0.50
N ASP A 71 -2.59 -9.19 0.70
CA ASP A 71 -2.61 -10.00 1.90
C ASP A 71 -4.00 -10.57 2.19
N VAL A 72 -5.04 -9.80 1.91
CA VAL A 72 -6.42 -10.24 2.11
C VAL A 72 -6.87 -11.21 1.01
N VAL A 73 -6.56 -10.90 -0.24
CA VAL A 73 -7.03 -11.66 -1.39
C VAL A 73 -6.25 -12.96 -1.55
N ALA A 74 -4.95 -12.92 -1.36
CA ALA A 74 -4.09 -14.07 -1.54
C ALA A 74 -3.08 -14.15 -0.41
N PRO A 75 -3.50 -14.62 0.77
CA PRO A 75 -2.59 -14.72 1.91
C PRO A 75 -1.34 -15.53 1.54
N ARG A 76 -0.21 -15.06 2.01
CA ARG A 76 1.08 -15.65 1.64
C ARG A 76 1.24 -17.12 2.01
N SER A 77 0.50 -17.56 3.00
CA SER A 77 0.51 -18.95 3.39
C SER A 77 0.00 -19.89 2.28
N THR A 78 -0.67 -19.36 1.30
CA THR A 78 -1.22 -20.16 0.19
C THR A 78 -0.28 -20.24 -0.99
N THR A 79 0.85 -19.76 -0.87
CA THR A 79 2.01 -19.94 -1.69
C THR A 79 1.94 -19.54 -3.13
N HIS A 80 1.31 -19.58 -3.96
CA HIS A 80 1.64 -19.22 -5.32
C HIS A 80 0.48 -18.59 -5.96
N LEU A 81 0.67 -17.87 -6.81
CA LEU A 81 -0.33 -17.31 -7.64
C LEU A 81 -0.98 -16.14 -7.00
N ASN A 82 -0.36 -15.06 -7.15
CA ASN A 82 -1.02 -13.79 -7.11
C ASN A 82 -2.16 -13.84 -8.11
N GLU A 83 -3.26 -14.43 -7.71
CA GLU A 83 -4.44 -14.36 -8.53
C GLU A 83 -4.95 -12.96 -8.49
N THR A 84 -4.67 -12.22 -9.57
CA THR A 84 -5.22 -10.89 -9.73
C THR A 84 -6.68 -11.04 -10.10
N ARG A 85 -7.54 -10.80 -9.16
CA ARG A 85 -8.99 -10.83 -9.35
C ARG A 85 -9.62 -9.74 -8.51
N SER A 86 -10.86 -9.41 -8.83
CA SER A 86 -11.60 -8.47 -7.98
C SER A 86 -11.82 -9.08 -6.60
N MET A 87 -11.98 -8.22 -5.62
CA MET A 87 -12.28 -8.65 -4.26
C MET A 87 -13.74 -9.06 -4.12
N THR A 88 -14.01 -10.04 -3.28
CA THR A 88 -15.37 -10.33 -2.85
C THR A 88 -15.83 -9.21 -1.91
N GLU A 89 -17.12 -9.14 -1.63
CA GLU A 89 -17.66 -8.13 -0.70
C GLU A 89 -16.98 -8.20 0.66
N SER A 90 -16.76 -9.40 1.18
CA SER A 90 -16.14 -9.55 2.49
C SER A 90 -14.65 -9.17 2.46
N GLU A 91 -13.95 -9.45 1.37
CA GLU A 91 -12.57 -9.05 1.20
C GLU A 91 -12.45 -7.54 1.09
N GLU A 92 -13.33 -6.91 0.33
CA GLU A 92 -13.34 -5.45 0.23
C GLU A 92 -13.62 -4.82 1.59
N ALA A 93 -14.59 -5.33 2.34
CA ALA A 93 -14.89 -4.83 3.67
C ALA A 93 -13.70 -4.96 4.62
N GLU A 94 -12.99 -6.08 4.53
CA GLU A 94 -11.81 -6.30 5.37
C GLU A 94 -10.68 -5.32 5.01
N CYS A 95 -10.44 -5.12 3.73
CA CYS A 95 -9.42 -4.16 3.27
C CYS A 95 -9.77 -2.75 3.74
N ARG A 96 -11.02 -2.33 3.55
CA ARG A 96 -11.47 -1.00 3.98
C ARG A 96 -11.30 -0.84 5.47
N ARG A 97 -11.67 -1.83 6.24
CA ARG A 97 -11.57 -1.79 7.71
C ARG A 97 -10.13 -1.61 8.16
N ARG A 98 -9.23 -2.44 7.61
CA ARG A 98 -7.82 -2.40 7.98
C ARG A 98 -7.16 -1.07 7.62
N ILE A 99 -7.37 -0.64 6.38
CA ILE A 99 -6.73 0.57 5.88
C ILE A 99 -7.30 1.81 6.55
N THR A 100 -8.62 1.87 6.69
CA THR A 100 -9.28 3.01 7.34
C THR A 100 -8.78 3.18 8.78
N ALA A 101 -8.64 2.09 9.52
CA ALA A 101 -8.14 2.15 10.89
C ALA A 101 -6.76 2.78 10.95
N ILE A 102 -5.90 2.48 9.98
CA ILE A 102 -4.56 3.05 9.92
C ILE A 102 -4.61 4.52 9.51
N LEU A 103 -5.37 4.83 8.47
CA LEU A 103 -5.46 6.21 7.96
C LEU A 103 -6.04 7.17 9.00
N GLU A 104 -6.96 6.69 9.83
CA GLU A 104 -7.55 7.52 10.87
C GLU A 104 -6.55 7.94 11.94
N THR A 105 -5.40 7.28 12.02
CA THR A 105 -4.36 7.68 12.95
C THR A 105 -3.51 8.84 12.44
N ILE A 106 -3.66 9.22 11.18
CA ILE A 106 -2.91 10.34 10.60
C ILE A 106 -3.48 11.66 11.11
N GLN A 107 -2.65 12.42 11.80
CA GLN A 107 -3.09 13.69 12.35
C GLN A 107 -3.27 14.73 11.25
N GLY A 108 -4.47 15.31 11.21
CA GLY A 108 -4.75 16.46 10.36
C GLY A 108 -4.96 16.18 8.87
N GLY A 109 -4.93 14.92 8.44
CA GLY A 109 -5.02 14.64 7.01
C GLY A 109 -5.72 13.35 6.64
N GLY A 110 -6.20 12.59 7.62
CA GLY A 110 -6.75 11.26 7.36
C GLY A 110 -7.95 11.22 6.43
N ALA A 111 -8.83 12.22 6.55
CA ALA A 111 -10.06 12.25 5.75
C ALA A 111 -9.77 12.32 4.23
N GLU A 112 -8.76 13.08 3.86
CA GLU A 112 -8.35 13.21 2.45
C GLU A 112 -7.92 11.86 1.90
N TYR A 113 -7.19 11.11 2.70
CA TYR A 113 -6.71 9.79 2.27
C TYR A 113 -7.82 8.74 2.26
N LEU A 114 -8.88 8.92 3.02
CA LEU A 114 -10.04 8.02 2.96
C LEU A 114 -10.75 8.14 1.61
N GLU A 115 -10.85 9.35 1.07
CA GLU A 115 -11.40 9.54 -0.27
C GLU A 115 -10.52 8.87 -1.31
N TYR A 116 -9.22 8.99 -1.16
CA TYR A 116 -8.26 8.35 -2.05
C TYR A 116 -8.38 6.82 -1.98
N LEU A 117 -8.60 6.27 -0.79
CA LEU A 117 -8.82 4.84 -0.62
C LEU A 117 -10.06 4.37 -1.37
N ASP A 118 -11.15 5.13 -1.29
CA ASP A 118 -12.38 4.78 -2.01
C ASP A 118 -12.13 4.71 -3.51
N GLU A 119 -11.44 5.70 -4.05
CA GLU A 119 -11.09 5.71 -5.48
C GLU A 119 -10.19 4.54 -5.84
N TYR A 120 -9.21 4.26 -4.99
CA TYR A 120 -8.27 3.17 -5.24
C TYR A 120 -8.98 1.82 -5.28
N ILE A 121 -9.87 1.56 -4.34
CA ILE A 121 -10.61 0.30 -4.28
C ILE A 121 -11.55 0.18 -5.48
N GLN A 122 -12.23 1.26 -5.83
CA GLN A 122 -13.11 1.25 -6.99
C GLN A 122 -12.34 0.93 -8.26
N ASP A 123 -11.18 1.58 -8.46
CA ASP A 123 -10.34 1.32 -9.63
C ASP A 123 -9.83 -0.12 -9.63
N TYR A 124 -9.45 -0.63 -8.47
CA TYR A 124 -9.00 -2.01 -8.35
C TYR A 124 -10.12 -2.97 -8.77
N GLN A 125 -11.31 -2.77 -8.24
CA GLN A 125 -12.44 -3.65 -8.54
C GLN A 125 -12.81 -3.61 -10.02
N GLU A 126 -12.83 -2.43 -10.61
CA GLU A 126 -13.13 -2.28 -12.04
C GLU A 126 -12.08 -2.93 -12.92
N ARG A 127 -10.82 -2.80 -12.55
CA ARG A 127 -9.71 -3.35 -13.33
C ARG A 127 -9.79 -4.87 -13.43
N TYR A 128 -10.07 -5.53 -12.33
CA TYR A 128 -10.07 -6.99 -12.30
C TYR A 128 -11.43 -7.62 -12.54
N ALA A 129 -12.51 -6.86 -12.35
CA ALA A 129 -13.85 -7.35 -12.64
C ALA A 129 -14.03 -7.62 -14.13
N GLY A 130 -13.46 -6.75 -14.98
CA GLY A 130 -13.52 -6.93 -16.42
C GLY A 130 -12.88 -8.22 -16.88
N ASP A 131 -11.75 -8.57 -16.28
CA ASP A 131 -11.04 -9.81 -16.63
C ASP A 131 -11.78 -11.05 -16.15
N GLY A 132 -12.32 -10.99 -14.95
CA GLY A 132 -13.08 -12.10 -14.39
C GLY A 132 -14.42 -12.29 -15.06
N GLY A 133 -15.05 -11.22 -15.49
CA GLY A 133 -16.38 -11.25 -16.07
C GLY A 133 -16.42 -11.66 -17.53
N SER A 134 -15.29 -11.66 -18.19
CA SER A 134 -15.24 -11.95 -19.61
C SER A 134 -15.12 -13.43 -19.95
N CYS A 135 -15.12 -14.24 -18.97
CA CYS A 135 -15.04 -15.69 -19.16
C CYS A 135 -16.35 -16.31 -19.57
#